data_ba93a4442762b060ce97a1470cda3cfe
#
_entry.id   ba93a4442762b060ce97a1470cda3cfe
#
_cell.length_a   1.000
_cell.length_b   1.000
_cell.length_c   1.000
_cell.angle_alpha   90.00
_cell.angle_beta   90.00
_cell.angle_gamma   90.00
#
_symmetry.space_group_name_H-M   'P 1'
#
loop_
_entity.id
_entity.type
_entity.pdbx_description
1 polymer ?
#
loop_
_entity_poly.entity_id
_entity_poly.type
_entity_poly.pdbx_seq_one_letter_code
_entity_poly.pdbx_strand_id
1 'polypeptide(L)'
;MSNFKYENILLTGAAGALGDQLREPLSKVCKSLRISDREILKKTFQNEEVTQADLSNENQMLDLTKNIDCVVHMGGQSIEGSWSNVLNSNIIGMYNLYEGCRKNNVKRVIWASSVHTVGFYPRSQVLDNKVIPRPDSNYGLSKVFGESLAQYYWDKYQIETVSIRIYSSTPEPENQRVLSTWLSYNDLRRLIKACMETSNVEHSIIFGVSNNDSILIDNKFANHIGYKPKDNAEEYRGKVEEKHGFVDSKDALVTTHGGYFASAGHYDDPE
;
A
#
# COMPACT_ATOMS: atom_id res chain seq x y z
N MET A 1 2.88 -9.21 31.59
CA MET A 1 2.05 -9.42 30.39
C MET A 1 2.49 -8.37 29.39
N SER A 2 2.75 -8.75 28.15
CA SER A 2 3.19 -7.79 27.12
C SER A 2 2.08 -6.78 26.87
N ASN A 3 2.43 -5.49 26.81
CA ASN A 3 1.49 -4.40 26.49
C ASN A 3 1.28 -4.22 24.97
N PHE A 4 1.73 -5.18 24.15
CA PHE A 4 1.59 -5.08 22.70
C PHE A 4 0.25 -5.63 22.22
N LYS A 5 -0.41 -4.94 21.31
CA LYS A 5 -1.64 -5.42 20.66
C LYS A 5 -1.37 -6.64 19.78
N TYR A 6 -0.21 -6.67 19.12
CA TYR A 6 0.31 -7.77 18.33
C TYR A 6 1.71 -8.12 18.85
N GLU A 7 1.94 -9.38 19.23
CA GLU A 7 3.27 -9.81 19.68
C GLU A 7 4.21 -10.04 18.50
N ASN A 8 3.69 -10.63 17.43
CA ASN A 8 4.48 -11.02 16.25
C ASN A 8 3.91 -10.35 15.01
N ILE A 9 4.68 -9.49 14.39
CA ILE A 9 4.31 -8.79 13.15
C ILE A 9 5.17 -9.30 12.01
N LEU A 10 4.56 -9.53 10.85
CA LEU A 10 5.25 -9.77 9.59
C LEU A 10 5.23 -8.50 8.74
N LEU A 11 6.39 -8.04 8.30
CA LEU A 11 6.55 -7.01 7.27
C LEU A 11 7.14 -7.64 6.02
N THR A 12 6.37 -7.70 4.94
CA THR A 12 6.88 -8.12 3.62
C THR A 12 7.18 -6.91 2.75
N GLY A 13 8.05 -7.07 1.76
CA GLY A 13 8.54 -5.95 0.96
C GLY A 13 9.47 -5.04 1.76
N ALA A 14 10.17 -5.59 2.74
CA ALA A 14 10.95 -4.85 3.72
C ALA A 14 12.23 -4.21 3.14
N ALA A 15 12.68 -4.61 1.94
CA ALA A 15 13.76 -3.96 1.20
C ALA A 15 13.27 -2.78 0.34
N GLY A 16 11.97 -2.70 0.08
CA GLY A 16 11.37 -1.61 -0.70
C GLY A 16 11.32 -0.28 0.06
N ALA A 17 11.15 0.83 -0.67
CA ALA A 17 11.15 2.18 -0.09
C ALA A 17 10.16 2.35 1.08
N LEU A 18 8.94 1.84 0.94
CA LEU A 18 7.93 1.95 1.99
C LEU A 18 8.16 0.96 3.13
N GLY A 19 8.58 -0.28 2.79
CA GLY A 19 8.89 -1.31 3.79
C GLY A 19 10.01 -0.87 4.71
N ASP A 20 11.11 -0.33 4.17
CA ASP A 20 12.23 0.17 4.95
C ASP A 20 11.80 1.26 5.95
N GLN A 21 10.92 2.18 5.53
CA GLN A 21 10.38 3.24 6.39
C GLN A 21 9.52 2.70 7.56
N LEU A 22 9.05 1.46 7.47
CA LEU A 22 8.18 0.85 8.48
C LEU A 22 8.93 -0.05 9.46
N ARG A 23 10.17 -0.47 9.17
CA ARG A 23 10.94 -1.37 10.03
C ARG A 23 11.11 -0.80 11.44
N GLU A 24 11.62 0.43 11.55
CA GLU A 24 11.85 1.07 12.86
C GLU A 24 10.54 1.25 13.66
N PRO A 25 9.47 1.88 13.14
CA PRO A 25 8.24 2.06 13.92
C PRO A 25 7.57 0.73 14.30
N LEU A 26 7.60 -0.29 13.43
CA LEU A 26 7.03 -1.60 13.74
C LEU A 26 7.86 -2.35 14.80
N SER A 27 9.19 -2.26 14.77
CA SER A 27 10.04 -2.89 15.78
C SER A 27 9.77 -2.38 17.21
N LYS A 28 9.27 -1.15 17.35
CA LYS A 28 8.95 -0.53 18.65
C LYS A 28 7.59 -0.95 19.23
N VAL A 29 6.72 -1.55 18.43
CA VAL A 29 5.32 -1.85 18.80
C VAL A 29 4.99 -3.34 18.81
N CYS A 30 5.99 -4.21 18.70
CA CYS A 30 5.84 -5.66 18.78
C CYS A 30 7.01 -6.31 19.52
N LYS A 31 6.79 -7.55 19.95
CA LYS A 31 7.83 -8.37 20.58
C LYS A 31 8.82 -8.92 19.54
N SER A 32 8.30 -9.39 18.40
CA SER A 32 9.09 -9.89 17.28
C SER A 32 8.57 -9.30 15.98
N LEU A 33 9.48 -8.78 15.17
CA LEU A 33 9.22 -8.29 13.81
C LEU A 33 9.89 -9.21 12.79
N ARG A 34 9.11 -10.06 12.13
CA ARG A 34 9.60 -10.81 10.98
C ARG A 34 9.61 -9.91 9.76
N ILE A 35 10.78 -9.71 9.17
CA ILE A 35 10.95 -8.94 7.93
C ILE A 35 11.28 -9.86 6.77
N SER A 36 10.62 -9.65 5.62
CA SER A 36 10.80 -10.50 4.45
C SER A 36 10.83 -9.70 3.16
N ASP A 37 11.70 -10.14 2.27
CA ASP A 37 11.78 -9.70 0.88
C ASP A 37 12.36 -10.83 0.03
N ARG A 38 12.27 -10.74 -1.29
CA ARG A 38 13.04 -11.58 -2.20
C ARG A 38 14.53 -11.21 -2.21
N GLU A 39 14.82 -9.94 -1.89
CA GLU A 39 16.19 -9.45 -1.71
C GLU A 39 16.73 -9.85 -0.34
N ILE A 40 18.08 -9.95 -0.26
CA ILE A 40 18.76 -10.28 1.00
C ILE A 40 18.74 -9.07 1.93
N LEU A 41 18.07 -9.22 3.06
CA LEU A 41 17.99 -8.21 4.11
C LEU A 41 19.06 -8.43 5.19
N LYS A 42 19.50 -7.33 5.78
CA LYS A 42 20.30 -7.35 7.02
C LYS A 42 19.41 -6.96 8.19
N LYS A 43 19.59 -7.66 9.32
CA LYS A 43 18.95 -7.30 10.58
C LYS A 43 19.46 -5.94 11.04
N THR A 44 18.55 -5.02 11.40
CA THR A 44 18.88 -3.69 11.90
C THR A 44 18.45 -3.52 13.37
N PHE A 45 17.27 -4.01 13.73
CA PHE A 45 16.73 -3.88 15.08
C PHE A 45 16.82 -5.23 15.83
N GLN A 46 16.99 -5.15 17.16
CA GLN A 46 17.26 -6.33 17.98
C GLN A 46 16.18 -7.42 17.87
N ASN A 47 14.91 -7.04 17.73
CA ASN A 47 13.77 -7.95 17.64
C ASN A 47 13.38 -8.31 16.20
N GLU A 48 14.17 -7.94 15.20
CA GLU A 48 13.93 -8.38 13.82
C GLU A 48 14.35 -9.85 13.62
N GLU A 49 13.50 -10.57 12.90
CA GLU A 49 13.78 -11.90 12.35
C GLU A 49 13.78 -11.80 10.82
N VAL A 50 14.92 -12.04 10.19
CA VAL A 50 15.06 -11.92 8.73
C VAL A 50 14.72 -13.24 8.06
N THR A 51 13.81 -13.22 7.11
CA THR A 51 13.42 -14.39 6.30
C THR A 51 13.32 -14.00 4.84
N GLN A 52 14.19 -14.54 4.00
CA GLN A 52 14.10 -14.34 2.55
C GLN A 52 12.97 -15.21 1.99
N ALA A 53 12.04 -14.61 1.22
CA ALA A 53 10.95 -15.33 0.61
C ALA A 53 10.45 -14.68 -0.67
N ASP A 54 10.00 -15.53 -1.61
CA ASP A 54 9.29 -15.12 -2.82
C ASP A 54 7.78 -15.31 -2.61
N LEU A 55 7.00 -14.25 -2.85
CA LEU A 55 5.54 -14.24 -2.71
C LEU A 55 4.88 -15.31 -3.59
N SER A 56 5.44 -15.59 -4.77
CA SER A 56 4.89 -16.62 -5.69
C SER A 56 5.06 -18.05 -5.19
N ASN A 57 5.88 -18.29 -4.16
CA ASN A 57 6.10 -19.60 -3.58
C ASN A 57 5.14 -19.89 -2.42
N GLU A 58 4.15 -20.76 -2.64
CA GLU A 58 3.13 -21.11 -1.66
C GLU A 58 3.73 -21.61 -0.33
N ASN A 59 4.72 -22.52 -0.39
CA ASN A 59 5.31 -23.11 0.80
C ASN A 59 6.05 -22.05 1.63
N GLN A 60 6.78 -21.15 0.98
CA GLN A 60 7.45 -20.05 1.66
C GLN A 60 6.44 -19.11 2.33
N MET A 61 5.32 -18.79 1.69
CA MET A 61 4.27 -17.95 2.30
C MET A 61 3.60 -18.65 3.49
N LEU A 62 3.38 -19.95 3.39
CA LEU A 62 2.86 -20.73 4.51
C LEU A 62 3.82 -20.71 5.71
N ASP A 63 5.12 -20.90 5.46
CA ASP A 63 6.13 -20.85 6.54
C ASP A 63 6.30 -19.44 7.10
N LEU A 64 6.31 -18.43 6.24
CA LEU A 64 6.51 -17.03 6.60
C LEU A 64 5.42 -16.50 7.55
N THR A 65 4.18 -16.99 7.42
CA THR A 65 3.04 -16.54 8.23
C THR A 65 2.84 -17.33 9.53
N LYS A 66 3.69 -18.34 9.83
CA LYS A 66 3.64 -19.10 11.11
C LYS A 66 3.86 -18.21 12.33
N ASN A 67 2.98 -18.31 13.31
CA ASN A 67 3.03 -17.55 14.56
C ASN A 67 3.00 -16.02 14.36
N ILE A 68 2.31 -15.54 13.32
CA ILE A 68 2.12 -14.10 13.05
C ILE A 68 0.70 -13.69 13.47
N ASP A 69 0.61 -12.55 14.16
CA ASP A 69 -0.67 -11.97 14.60
C ASP A 69 -1.20 -10.95 13.56
N CYS A 70 -0.29 -10.17 12.97
CA CYS A 70 -0.62 -9.11 12.02
C CYS A 70 0.40 -9.07 10.88
N VAL A 71 -0.07 -8.92 9.66
CA VAL A 71 0.77 -8.74 8.46
C VAL A 71 0.68 -7.29 7.99
N VAL A 72 1.84 -6.66 7.77
CA VAL A 72 1.99 -5.41 7.03
C VAL A 72 2.65 -5.75 5.69
N HIS A 73 1.85 -5.76 4.62
CA HIS A 73 2.27 -6.26 3.31
C HIS A 73 2.56 -5.09 2.36
N MET A 74 3.85 -4.80 2.17
CA MET A 74 4.36 -3.79 1.21
C MET A 74 5.05 -4.45 0.01
N GLY A 75 5.05 -5.79 -0.07
CA GLY A 75 5.68 -6.56 -1.13
C GLY A 75 4.87 -6.60 -2.43
N GLY A 76 5.54 -7.04 -3.49
CA GLY A 76 4.99 -7.18 -4.83
C GLY A 76 5.58 -6.22 -5.85
N GLN A 77 5.15 -6.33 -7.10
CA GLN A 77 5.45 -5.35 -8.15
C GLN A 77 4.74 -4.04 -7.79
N SER A 78 5.48 -2.94 -7.70
CA SER A 78 4.98 -1.65 -7.20
C SER A 78 4.64 -0.63 -8.29
N ILE A 79 4.96 -0.94 -9.54
CA ILE A 79 4.72 -0.13 -10.75
C ILE A 79 4.20 -1.03 -11.86
N GLU A 80 3.80 -0.45 -12.99
CA GLU A 80 3.47 -1.22 -14.21
C GLU A 80 4.66 -2.09 -14.62
N GLY A 81 4.37 -3.22 -15.24
CA GLY A 81 5.38 -4.19 -15.67
C GLY A 81 4.78 -5.27 -16.54
N SER A 82 5.62 -6.21 -17.02
CA SER A 82 5.14 -7.34 -17.81
C SER A 82 4.03 -8.10 -17.07
N TRP A 83 3.07 -8.62 -17.83
CA TRP A 83 1.98 -9.41 -17.26
C TRP A 83 2.48 -10.56 -16.37
N SER A 84 3.56 -11.23 -16.79
CA SER A 84 4.17 -12.32 -16.03
C SER A 84 4.65 -11.86 -14.64
N ASN A 85 5.31 -10.71 -14.55
CA ASN A 85 5.79 -10.17 -13.27
C ASN A 85 4.62 -9.77 -12.37
N VAL A 86 3.62 -9.07 -12.91
CA VAL A 86 2.43 -8.65 -12.18
C VAL A 86 1.63 -9.86 -11.70
N LEU A 87 1.42 -10.86 -12.56
CA LEU A 87 0.72 -12.10 -12.22
C LEU A 87 1.39 -12.82 -11.05
N ASN A 88 2.69 -13.07 -11.16
CA ASN A 88 3.42 -13.86 -10.15
C ASN A 88 3.51 -13.10 -8.81
N SER A 89 3.87 -11.83 -8.84
CA SER A 89 4.12 -11.07 -7.61
C SER A 89 2.84 -10.60 -6.92
N ASN A 90 1.85 -10.11 -7.70
CA ASN A 90 0.69 -9.42 -7.11
C ASN A 90 -0.56 -10.29 -7.05
N ILE A 91 -0.77 -11.20 -7.99
CA ILE A 91 -1.96 -12.05 -8.02
C ILE A 91 -1.68 -13.35 -7.28
N ILE A 92 -0.72 -14.15 -7.77
CA ILE A 92 -0.35 -15.42 -7.13
C ILE A 92 0.22 -15.15 -5.73
N GLY A 93 1.12 -14.18 -5.62
CA GLY A 93 1.74 -13.81 -4.34
C GLY A 93 0.72 -13.38 -3.28
N MET A 94 -0.26 -12.56 -3.67
CA MET A 94 -1.32 -12.13 -2.74
C MET A 94 -2.21 -13.28 -2.31
N TYR A 95 -2.57 -14.18 -3.24
CA TYR A 95 -3.33 -15.39 -2.92
C TYR A 95 -2.57 -16.29 -1.93
N ASN A 96 -1.29 -16.56 -2.20
CA ASN A 96 -0.45 -17.38 -1.33
C ASN A 96 -0.30 -16.78 0.07
N LEU A 97 -0.15 -15.45 0.17
CA LEU A 97 -0.09 -14.75 1.46
C LEU A 97 -1.39 -14.96 2.25
N TYR A 98 -2.56 -14.77 1.62
CA TYR A 98 -3.84 -14.97 2.30
C TYR A 98 -4.09 -16.41 2.70
N GLU A 99 -3.70 -17.40 1.87
CA GLU A 99 -3.78 -18.82 2.25
C GLU A 99 -2.85 -19.14 3.43
N GLY A 100 -1.64 -18.59 3.43
CA GLY A 100 -0.75 -18.67 4.58
C GLY A 100 -1.38 -18.06 5.83
N CYS A 101 -1.95 -16.85 5.73
CA CYS A 101 -2.65 -16.19 6.82
C CYS A 101 -3.83 -17.02 7.35
N ARG A 102 -4.65 -17.57 6.45
CA ARG A 102 -5.79 -18.41 6.83
C ARG A 102 -5.36 -19.68 7.57
N LYS A 103 -4.38 -20.41 7.02
CA LYS A 103 -3.87 -21.67 7.59
C LYS A 103 -3.18 -21.47 8.94
N ASN A 104 -2.58 -20.30 9.17
CA ASN A 104 -1.87 -19.96 10.40
C ASN A 104 -2.66 -19.03 11.35
N ASN A 105 -3.94 -18.80 11.08
CA ASN A 105 -4.86 -17.99 11.92
C ASN A 105 -4.40 -16.54 12.15
N VAL A 106 -3.74 -15.92 11.17
CA VAL A 106 -3.45 -14.49 11.19
C VAL A 106 -4.77 -13.71 11.23
N LYS A 107 -4.87 -12.69 12.08
CA LYS A 107 -6.13 -11.96 12.30
C LYS A 107 -6.26 -10.70 11.49
N ARG A 108 -5.13 -10.06 11.14
CA ARG A 108 -5.15 -8.77 10.42
C ARG A 108 -4.09 -8.70 9.35
N VAL A 109 -4.50 -8.18 8.20
CA VAL A 109 -3.63 -7.81 7.08
C VAL A 109 -3.81 -6.32 6.79
N ILE A 110 -2.71 -5.58 6.71
CA ILE A 110 -2.66 -4.19 6.26
C ILE A 110 -1.77 -4.17 5.03
N TRP A 111 -2.28 -3.73 3.88
CA TRP A 111 -1.50 -3.88 2.67
C TRP A 111 -1.58 -2.69 1.72
N ALA A 112 -0.52 -2.52 0.92
CA ALA A 112 -0.40 -1.50 -0.10
C ALA A 112 -1.22 -1.85 -1.34
N SER A 113 -2.50 -1.41 -1.37
CA SER A 113 -3.25 -1.22 -2.60
C SER A 113 -2.76 0.06 -3.31
N SER A 114 -3.44 0.54 -4.32
CA SER A 114 -2.97 1.67 -5.12
C SER A 114 -4.12 2.52 -5.65
N VAL A 115 -3.85 3.81 -5.90
CA VAL A 115 -4.73 4.67 -6.70
C VAL A 115 -4.99 4.10 -8.10
N HIS A 116 -4.09 3.29 -8.62
CA HIS A 116 -4.23 2.66 -9.95
C HIS A 116 -5.41 1.69 -10.04
N THR A 117 -6.05 1.32 -8.91
CA THR A 117 -7.37 0.65 -8.90
C THR A 117 -8.49 1.53 -9.45
N VAL A 118 -8.31 2.85 -9.45
CA VAL A 118 -9.28 3.88 -9.86
C VAL A 118 -8.66 4.92 -10.81
N GLY A 119 -7.55 4.58 -11.44
CA GLY A 119 -6.69 5.51 -12.19
C GLY A 119 -7.38 6.19 -13.37
N PHE A 120 -8.33 5.55 -14.05
CA PHE A 120 -9.06 6.16 -15.18
C PHE A 120 -10.11 7.20 -14.80
N TYR A 121 -10.33 7.47 -13.52
CA TYR A 121 -11.22 8.58 -13.15
C TYR A 121 -10.57 9.93 -13.45
N PRO A 122 -11.36 10.93 -13.93
CA PRO A 122 -10.85 12.28 -14.15
C PRO A 122 -10.57 12.97 -12.81
N ARG A 123 -9.51 13.74 -12.74
CA ARG A 123 -9.13 14.49 -11.53
C ARG A 123 -10.12 15.60 -11.15
N SER A 124 -11.03 15.98 -12.03
CA SER A 124 -12.15 16.87 -11.70
C SER A 124 -13.20 16.22 -10.78
N GLN A 125 -13.14 14.89 -10.60
CA GLN A 125 -14.02 14.14 -9.72
C GLN A 125 -13.32 13.83 -8.39
N VAL A 126 -13.90 14.24 -7.29
CA VAL A 126 -13.49 13.80 -5.95
C VAL A 126 -13.95 12.35 -5.75
N LEU A 127 -13.02 11.45 -5.39
CA LEU A 127 -13.30 10.03 -5.21
C LEU A 127 -13.47 9.69 -3.73
N ASP A 128 -14.43 8.83 -3.41
CA ASP A 128 -14.54 8.22 -2.08
C ASP A 128 -14.12 6.74 -2.09
N ASN A 129 -14.07 6.14 -0.91
CA ASN A 129 -13.60 4.77 -0.73
C ASN A 129 -14.48 3.69 -1.40
N LYS A 130 -15.73 4.03 -1.77
CA LYS A 130 -16.71 3.10 -2.37
C LYS A 130 -16.83 3.26 -3.88
N VAL A 131 -16.02 4.13 -4.49
CA VAL A 131 -16.03 4.30 -5.94
C VAL A 131 -15.71 2.97 -6.64
N ILE A 132 -16.42 2.68 -7.72
CA ILE A 132 -16.24 1.46 -8.51
C ILE A 132 -14.82 1.43 -9.09
N PRO A 133 -14.10 0.30 -9.04
CA PRO A 133 -12.78 0.19 -9.65
C PRO A 133 -12.79 0.51 -11.15
N ARG A 134 -11.83 1.30 -11.59
CA ARG A 134 -11.50 1.61 -13.00
C ARG A 134 -9.98 1.61 -13.15
N PRO A 135 -9.36 0.40 -13.14
CA PRO A 135 -7.90 0.27 -13.17
C PRO A 135 -7.34 0.75 -14.51
N ASP A 136 -6.18 1.37 -14.47
CA ASP A 136 -5.52 2.02 -15.60
C ASP A 136 -4.31 1.24 -16.15
N SER A 137 -4.03 0.05 -15.62
CA SER A 137 -2.82 -0.70 -15.91
C SER A 137 -2.96 -2.16 -15.47
N ASN A 138 -2.09 -3.07 -15.93
CA ASN A 138 -1.99 -4.43 -15.38
C ASN A 138 -1.70 -4.42 -13.88
N TYR A 139 -0.83 -3.50 -13.46
CA TYR A 139 -0.58 -3.24 -12.03
C TYR A 139 -1.86 -2.85 -11.30
N GLY A 140 -2.60 -1.86 -11.80
CA GLY A 140 -3.87 -1.42 -11.21
C GLY A 140 -4.89 -2.56 -11.13
N LEU A 141 -5.02 -3.36 -12.20
CA LEU A 141 -5.89 -4.55 -12.24
C LEU A 141 -5.51 -5.55 -11.15
N SER A 142 -4.21 -5.81 -10.95
CA SER A 142 -3.74 -6.71 -9.89
C SER A 142 -4.09 -6.21 -8.49
N LYS A 143 -4.12 -4.90 -8.28
CA LYS A 143 -4.55 -4.31 -7.00
C LYS A 143 -6.07 -4.42 -6.79
N VAL A 144 -6.88 -4.30 -7.85
CA VAL A 144 -8.33 -4.59 -7.79
C VAL A 144 -8.57 -6.06 -7.40
N PHE A 145 -7.82 -7.01 -7.98
CA PHE A 145 -7.86 -8.41 -7.56
C PHE A 145 -7.58 -8.55 -6.06
N GLY A 146 -6.52 -7.90 -5.55
CA GLY A 146 -6.17 -7.94 -4.14
C GLY A 146 -7.26 -7.38 -3.22
N GLU A 147 -7.93 -6.28 -3.59
CA GLU A 147 -9.06 -5.73 -2.82
C GLU A 147 -10.26 -6.70 -2.80
N SER A 148 -10.58 -7.34 -3.93
CA SER A 148 -11.63 -8.35 -4.01
C SER A 148 -11.29 -9.62 -3.22
N LEU A 149 -10.02 -10.04 -3.26
CA LEU A 149 -9.52 -11.16 -2.47
C LEU A 149 -9.62 -10.86 -0.97
N ALA A 150 -9.25 -9.67 -0.55
CA ALA A 150 -9.36 -9.22 0.85
C ALA A 150 -10.81 -9.29 1.36
N GLN A 151 -11.77 -8.82 0.56
CA GLN A 151 -13.20 -8.93 0.89
C GLN A 151 -13.62 -10.40 1.04
N TYR A 152 -13.22 -11.27 0.10
CA TYR A 152 -13.54 -12.71 0.17
C TYR A 152 -12.99 -13.36 1.45
N TYR A 153 -11.74 -13.05 1.84
CA TYR A 153 -11.15 -13.62 3.06
C TYR A 153 -11.76 -13.04 4.34
N TRP A 154 -12.23 -11.80 4.32
CA TRP A 154 -13.03 -11.26 5.41
C TRP A 154 -14.37 -11.99 5.54
N ASP A 155 -15.17 -12.02 4.48
CA ASP A 155 -16.51 -12.60 4.50
C ASP A 155 -16.51 -14.07 4.90
N LYS A 156 -15.51 -14.83 4.43
CA LYS A 156 -15.48 -16.27 4.60
C LYS A 156 -14.66 -16.75 5.81
N TYR A 157 -13.59 -16.05 6.14
CA TYR A 157 -12.63 -16.49 7.15
C TYR A 157 -12.37 -15.48 8.27
N GLN A 158 -13.01 -14.32 8.22
CA GLN A 158 -12.90 -13.25 9.21
C GLN A 158 -11.45 -12.75 9.39
N ILE A 159 -10.67 -12.72 8.29
CA ILE A 159 -9.36 -12.09 8.26
C ILE A 159 -9.57 -10.60 8.01
N GLU A 160 -9.45 -9.79 9.05
CA GLU A 160 -9.58 -8.34 8.93
C GLU A 160 -8.54 -7.76 7.98
N THR A 161 -8.96 -6.85 7.08
CA THR A 161 -8.04 -6.24 6.13
C THR A 161 -8.25 -4.75 5.98
N VAL A 162 -7.14 -3.99 5.98
CA VAL A 162 -7.13 -2.61 5.49
C VAL A 162 -6.35 -2.55 4.17
N SER A 163 -7.05 -2.27 3.09
CA SER A 163 -6.49 -2.02 1.75
C SER A 163 -6.20 -0.52 1.61
N ILE A 164 -4.92 -0.15 1.53
CA ILE A 164 -4.51 1.25 1.46
C ILE A 164 -4.27 1.62 -0.01
N ARG A 165 -5.16 2.38 -0.62
CA ARG A 165 -4.95 2.96 -1.96
C ARG A 165 -3.94 4.10 -1.88
N ILE A 166 -2.65 3.75 -1.97
CA ILE A 166 -1.56 4.73 -1.93
C ILE A 166 -1.49 5.44 -3.28
N TYR A 167 -1.33 6.76 -3.25
CA TYR A 167 -1.04 7.57 -4.43
C TYR A 167 0.47 7.65 -4.67
N SER A 168 1.11 8.65 -4.07
CA SER A 168 2.55 8.90 -4.26
C SER A 168 3.22 9.04 -2.91
N SER A 169 4.03 8.06 -2.53
CA SER A 169 4.76 8.12 -1.27
C SER A 169 6.26 8.21 -1.53
N THR A 170 6.77 9.42 -1.39
CA THR A 170 8.15 9.83 -1.65
C THR A 170 8.64 10.71 -0.51
N PRO A 171 9.97 10.90 -0.32
CA PRO A 171 10.50 11.79 0.71
C PRO A 171 9.95 13.21 0.62
N GLU A 172 9.83 13.73 -0.60
CA GLU A 172 9.28 15.05 -0.93
C GLU A 172 8.41 14.95 -2.19
N PRO A 173 7.45 15.86 -2.40
CA PRO A 173 6.72 15.93 -3.66
C PRO A 173 7.64 16.18 -4.85
N GLU A 174 7.55 15.34 -5.88
CA GLU A 174 8.49 15.36 -7.02
C GLU A 174 7.97 16.19 -8.20
N ASN A 175 6.67 16.41 -8.32
CA ASN A 175 6.05 17.16 -9.41
C ASN A 175 4.69 17.74 -8.98
N GLN A 176 4.07 18.50 -9.87
CA GLN A 176 2.82 19.21 -9.60
C GLN A 176 1.64 18.28 -9.25
N ARG A 177 1.57 17.07 -9.84
CA ARG A 177 0.55 16.08 -9.47
C ARG A 177 0.69 15.65 -8.01
N VAL A 178 1.91 15.47 -7.56
CA VAL A 178 2.21 14.97 -6.22
C VAL A 178 1.83 15.97 -5.13
N LEU A 179 1.72 17.26 -5.42
CA LEU A 179 1.22 18.26 -4.45
C LEU A 179 -0.19 17.95 -3.91
N SER A 180 -1.03 17.25 -4.68
CA SER A 180 -2.36 16.83 -4.22
C SER A 180 -2.46 15.35 -3.83
N THR A 181 -1.42 14.57 -4.12
CA THR A 181 -1.45 13.11 -4.00
C THR A 181 -0.39 12.56 -3.05
N TRP A 182 0.44 13.43 -2.48
CA TRP A 182 1.55 13.03 -1.62
C TRP A 182 1.09 12.34 -0.35
N LEU A 183 1.75 11.24 -0.02
CA LEU A 183 1.74 10.60 1.28
C LEU A 183 3.16 10.65 1.84
N SER A 184 3.41 11.51 2.82
CA SER A 184 4.71 11.56 3.49
C SER A 184 5.03 10.23 4.18
N TYR A 185 6.32 9.94 4.37
CA TYR A 185 6.71 8.77 5.15
C TYR A 185 6.24 8.85 6.62
N ASN A 186 6.14 10.05 7.19
CA ASN A 186 5.59 10.21 8.53
C ASN A 186 4.08 9.93 8.57
N ASP A 187 3.34 10.36 7.57
CA ASP A 187 1.90 10.07 7.48
C ASP A 187 1.65 8.60 7.11
N LEU A 188 2.51 7.97 6.32
CA LEU A 188 2.48 6.51 6.13
C LEU A 188 2.60 5.78 7.48
N ARG A 189 3.56 6.16 8.33
CA ARG A 189 3.73 5.57 9.67
C ARG A 189 2.50 5.79 10.56
N ARG A 190 1.91 7.01 10.52
CA ARG A 190 0.66 7.32 11.25
C ARG A 190 -0.51 6.49 10.74
N LEU A 191 -0.62 6.30 9.44
CA LEU A 191 -1.67 5.50 8.80
C LEU A 191 -1.55 4.02 9.20
N ILE A 192 -0.37 3.41 9.05
CA ILE A 192 -0.14 2.02 9.45
C ILE A 192 -0.44 1.83 10.94
N LYS A 193 0.01 2.76 11.79
CA LYS A 193 -0.32 2.73 13.22
C LYS A 193 -1.83 2.76 13.47
N ALA A 194 -2.56 3.68 12.84
CA ALA A 194 -4.02 3.77 12.95
C ALA A 194 -4.71 2.46 12.52
N CYS A 195 -4.28 1.88 11.38
CA CYS A 195 -4.79 0.59 10.89
C CYS A 195 -4.51 -0.56 11.87
N MET A 196 -3.41 -0.53 12.61
CA MET A 196 -3.08 -1.53 13.64
C MET A 196 -3.91 -1.33 14.92
N GLU A 197 -4.10 -0.09 15.36
CA GLU A 197 -4.71 0.23 16.66
C GLU A 197 -6.24 0.16 16.66
N THR A 198 -6.89 0.38 15.52
CA THR A 198 -8.36 0.28 15.37
C THR A 198 -8.85 -1.11 15.79
N SER A 199 -9.91 -1.15 16.58
CA SER A 199 -10.41 -2.40 17.18
C SER A 199 -11.08 -3.33 16.17
N ASN A 200 -11.83 -2.76 15.23
CA ASN A 200 -12.55 -3.47 14.18
C ASN A 200 -12.39 -2.75 12.85
N VAL A 201 -11.86 -3.44 11.84
CA VAL A 201 -11.68 -2.88 10.49
C VAL A 201 -12.46 -3.63 9.44
N GLU A 202 -12.93 -4.84 9.72
CA GLU A 202 -13.57 -5.72 8.73
C GLU A 202 -12.70 -5.82 7.45
N HIS A 203 -13.31 -5.59 6.26
CA HIS A 203 -12.55 -5.18 5.09
C HIS A 203 -12.79 -3.70 4.83
N SER A 204 -11.76 -2.90 5.02
CA SER A 204 -11.82 -1.46 4.80
C SER A 204 -10.85 -1.02 3.70
N ILE A 205 -11.31 -0.10 2.86
CA ILE A 205 -10.47 0.57 1.87
C ILE A 205 -10.26 2.01 2.34
N ILE A 206 -9.00 2.50 2.34
CA ILE A 206 -8.64 3.86 2.68
C ILE A 206 -7.66 4.42 1.66
N PHE A 207 -7.81 5.68 1.28
CA PHE A 207 -6.79 6.36 0.48
C PHE A 207 -5.65 6.83 1.37
N GLY A 208 -4.43 6.45 1.01
CA GLY A 208 -3.19 6.88 1.67
C GLY A 208 -2.69 8.18 1.07
N VAL A 209 -3.01 9.30 1.72
CA VAL A 209 -2.54 10.65 1.37
C VAL A 209 -2.30 11.46 2.65
N SER A 210 -1.40 12.46 2.55
CA SER A 210 -1.18 13.46 3.61
C SER A 210 -2.28 14.53 3.64
N ASN A 211 -2.21 15.48 4.55
CA ASN A 211 -3.17 16.57 4.69
C ASN A 211 -2.90 17.68 3.68
N ASN A 212 -2.85 17.33 2.38
CA ASN A 212 -2.55 18.26 1.31
C ASN A 212 -3.70 19.22 1.06
N ASP A 213 -3.41 20.50 0.76
CA ASP A 213 -4.44 21.52 0.53
C ASP A 213 -5.33 21.24 -0.69
N SER A 214 -4.76 20.61 -1.72
CA SER A 214 -5.46 20.29 -2.98
C SER A 214 -5.92 18.84 -3.04
N ILE A 215 -6.54 18.31 -1.97
CA ILE A 215 -6.95 16.92 -1.90
C ILE A 215 -8.10 16.61 -2.85
N LEU A 216 -8.02 15.47 -3.54
CA LEU A 216 -9.00 15.00 -4.54
C LEU A 216 -9.71 13.72 -4.10
N ILE A 217 -9.70 13.43 -2.81
CA ILE A 217 -10.32 12.20 -2.28
C ILE A 217 -11.07 12.52 -0.98
N ASP A 218 -12.04 11.65 -0.66
CA ASP A 218 -12.82 11.70 0.58
C ASP A 218 -12.78 10.32 1.26
N ASN A 219 -12.16 10.23 2.41
CA ASN A 219 -12.06 9.00 3.21
C ASN A 219 -13.27 8.78 4.15
N LYS A 220 -14.42 9.40 3.91
CA LYS A 220 -15.59 9.37 4.82
C LYS A 220 -16.03 7.97 5.26
N PHE A 221 -15.90 6.96 4.40
CA PHE A 221 -16.26 5.57 4.73
C PHE A 221 -15.15 4.81 5.48
N ALA A 222 -13.98 5.42 5.68
CA ALA A 222 -12.86 4.88 6.45
C ALA A 222 -12.55 5.69 7.73
N ASN A 223 -13.43 6.60 8.14
CA ASN A 223 -13.24 7.42 9.33
C ASN A 223 -13.03 6.61 10.62
N HIS A 224 -13.61 5.40 10.70
CA HIS A 224 -13.44 4.48 11.84
C HIS A 224 -11.99 3.99 12.01
N ILE A 225 -11.16 4.04 10.97
CA ILE A 225 -9.72 3.75 11.07
C ILE A 225 -9.00 4.77 11.96
N GLY A 226 -9.53 5.99 12.06
CA GLY A 226 -8.97 7.02 12.92
C GLY A 226 -7.66 7.63 12.39
N TYR A 227 -7.37 7.51 11.09
CA TYR A 227 -6.22 8.14 10.47
C TYR A 227 -6.32 9.66 10.49
N LYS A 228 -5.27 10.31 10.97
CA LYS A 228 -5.17 11.79 11.06
C LYS A 228 -3.84 12.23 10.45
N PRO A 229 -3.80 12.50 9.14
CA PRO A 229 -2.60 13.01 8.48
C PRO A 229 -2.25 14.40 9.01
N LYS A 230 -0.96 14.77 8.93
CA LYS A 230 -0.44 16.03 9.46
C LYS A 230 0.41 16.80 8.45
N ASP A 231 1.16 16.09 7.62
CA ASP A 231 2.12 16.69 6.71
C ASP A 231 1.39 17.23 5.47
N ASN A 232 1.90 18.31 4.87
CA ASN A 232 1.25 18.97 3.74
C ASN A 232 2.26 19.23 2.62
N ALA A 233 1.92 18.82 1.41
CA ALA A 233 2.76 19.01 0.23
C ALA A 233 2.88 20.48 -0.20
N GLU A 234 1.99 21.36 0.27
CA GLU A 234 2.00 22.80 -0.07
C GLU A 234 3.31 23.48 0.32
N GLU A 235 3.96 23.00 1.40
CA GLU A 235 5.29 23.49 1.84
C GLU A 235 6.37 23.35 0.75
N TYR A 236 6.17 22.45 -0.21
CA TYR A 236 7.10 22.17 -1.30
C TYR A 236 6.71 22.82 -2.63
N ARG A 237 5.54 23.51 -2.72
CA ARG A 237 5.03 24.08 -3.99
C ARG A 237 6.07 24.93 -4.71
N GLY A 238 6.70 25.87 -4.04
CA GLY A 238 7.69 26.75 -4.66
C GLY A 238 8.86 25.98 -5.28
N LYS A 239 9.37 24.94 -4.58
CA LYS A 239 10.45 24.07 -5.06
C LYS A 239 10.02 23.24 -6.30
N VAL A 240 8.78 22.75 -6.29
CA VAL A 240 8.23 21.96 -7.40
C VAL A 240 8.03 22.82 -8.63
N GLU A 241 7.49 24.03 -8.49
CA GLU A 241 7.24 24.97 -9.59
C GLU A 241 8.54 25.49 -10.20
N GLU A 242 9.55 25.77 -9.37
CA GLU A 242 10.90 26.16 -9.86
C GLU A 242 11.54 25.06 -10.69
N LYS A 243 11.41 23.80 -10.26
CA LYS A 243 12.06 22.66 -10.91
C LYS A 243 11.35 22.19 -12.19
N HIS A 244 10.03 22.21 -12.24
CA HIS A 244 9.24 21.57 -13.28
C HIS A 244 8.37 22.54 -14.10
N GLY A 245 8.27 23.80 -13.71
CA GLY A 245 7.36 24.77 -14.32
C GLY A 245 5.89 24.40 -14.18
N PHE A 246 5.04 24.98 -15.03
CA PHE A 246 3.61 24.67 -15.07
C PHE A 246 3.36 23.51 -16.04
N VAL A 247 2.59 22.52 -15.60
CA VAL A 247 2.13 21.40 -16.42
C VAL A 247 0.90 21.85 -17.21
N ASP A 248 0.84 21.53 -18.53
CA ASP A 248 -0.34 21.79 -19.36
C ASP A 248 -1.57 21.10 -18.73
N SER A 249 -2.68 21.82 -18.62
CA SER A 249 -3.93 21.29 -18.06
C SER A 249 -4.49 20.08 -18.83
N LYS A 250 -4.03 19.83 -20.05
CA LYS A 250 -4.37 18.66 -20.87
C LYS A 250 -3.40 17.49 -20.71
N ASP A 251 -2.30 17.68 -19.99
CA ASP A 251 -1.34 16.61 -19.75
C ASP A 251 -1.98 15.46 -18.94
N ALA A 252 -1.70 14.22 -19.35
CA ALA A 252 -2.18 13.02 -18.67
C ALA A 252 -1.82 13.00 -17.18
N LEU A 253 -0.67 13.58 -16.82
CA LEU A 253 -0.21 13.72 -15.43
C LEU A 253 -1.25 14.39 -14.52
N VAL A 254 -2.02 15.37 -15.06
CA VAL A 254 -2.95 16.18 -14.28
C VAL A 254 -4.42 16.00 -14.67
N THR A 255 -4.73 15.19 -15.67
CA THR A 255 -6.11 14.98 -16.13
C THR A 255 -6.80 13.79 -15.49
N THR A 256 -6.06 12.74 -15.08
CA THR A 256 -6.59 11.54 -14.47
C THR A 256 -5.96 11.26 -13.11
N HIS A 257 -6.63 10.47 -12.26
CA HIS A 257 -6.07 10.06 -10.98
C HIS A 257 -4.83 9.18 -11.14
N GLY A 258 -4.75 8.35 -12.17
CA GLY A 258 -3.61 7.49 -12.49
C GLY A 258 -2.41 8.23 -13.10
N GLY A 259 -2.63 9.43 -13.63
CA GLY A 259 -1.57 10.17 -14.31
C GLY A 259 -1.09 9.44 -15.56
N TYR A 260 0.23 9.36 -15.77
CA TYR A 260 0.80 8.76 -16.98
C TYR A 260 0.42 7.29 -17.20
N PHE A 261 0.12 6.50 -16.18
CA PHE A 261 -0.32 5.12 -16.37
C PHE A 261 -1.62 5.05 -17.19
N ALA A 262 -2.53 6.01 -17.00
CA ALA A 262 -3.78 6.07 -17.74
C ALA A 262 -3.61 6.46 -19.23
N SER A 263 -2.47 6.99 -19.61
CA SER A 263 -2.16 7.37 -21.02
C SER A 263 -1.10 6.48 -21.67
N ALA A 264 -0.40 5.66 -20.90
CA ALA A 264 0.59 4.72 -21.41
C ALA A 264 -0.07 3.62 -22.24
N GLY A 265 0.62 3.12 -23.25
CA GLY A 265 0.27 1.91 -23.98
C GLY A 265 0.45 0.65 -23.14
N HIS A 266 0.21 -0.52 -23.73
CA HIS A 266 0.46 -1.79 -23.06
C HIS A 266 1.97 -1.98 -22.84
N TYR A 267 2.34 -2.46 -21.65
CA TYR A 267 3.76 -2.58 -21.25
C TYR A 267 4.62 -3.43 -22.22
N ASP A 268 4.03 -4.47 -22.80
CA ASP A 268 4.72 -5.40 -23.69
C ASP A 268 4.61 -4.98 -25.17
N ASP A 269 3.98 -3.85 -25.51
CA ASP A 269 3.93 -3.31 -26.87
C ASP A 269 5.27 -2.66 -27.22
N PRO A 270 5.74 -2.79 -28.48
CA PRO A 270 6.92 -2.06 -28.94
C PRO A 270 6.67 -0.54 -28.91
N GLU A 271 7.66 0.23 -28.48
CA GLU A 271 7.68 1.70 -28.55
C GLU A 271 7.61 2.22 -29.97
#